data_07f6037383da8cd4b24d97628a07bc3b
#
_entry.id   07f6037383da8cd4b24d97628a07bc3b
#
_cell.length_a   1.000
_cell.length_b   1.000
_cell.length_c   1.000
_cell.angle_alpha   90.00
_cell.angle_beta   90.00
_cell.angle_gamma   90.00
#
_symmetry.space_group_name_H-M   'P 1'
#
loop_
_entity.id
_entity.type
_entity.pdbx_description
1 polymer ?
#
loop_
_entity_poly.entity_id
_entity_poly.type
_entity_poly.pdbx_seq_one_letter_code
_entity_poly.pdbx_strand_id
1 'polypeptide(L)'
;MLRTIRLTTAIVCFTLITLLFLDFTGTLHTWFGWLAKIQFLPALLALNIGVVLFLIVLTFLFGRIYCSVICPLGVFQDIVSWVSGKQKKNRFRYSPAMKWLRYSVLGVFIIMMVAGLNSLAILLAPYSAYGRIASNLFAPVWQWGNNLLAYFAERMDSYAFYEVDIWIKSLSTMLIAIVTLVVLFILAWRNGRTYCNTICPVGTVLGIISKYAIFKPIIDTSKCNNCGLCARNCKASCINPKAHEIDYSRCVTCMDCIGKCKHGAITYTRWKPKNETATNEDTKAKSVTTEQVDNARRSFLSASAIFATTSVLKAQEKKVDGGLATIEDKKIPQRENPIYPPGALSARNFTQHCTACQLCVSVCPNQVLRPSDNLLTLMQPEMSYERGYCRPECTKCSEVCPAGAIHLTSLAEKSAIQIGHAVWIKENCVPLTDGMECGNCARHCPTGAIQMVASNPEKTDSPKIPVVNVEKCIGCGACENLCPSRPFSAIYVTGHQMHRII
;
A
#
# COMPACT_ATOMS: atom_id res chain seq x y z
N MET A 1 31.49 -2.34 10.42
CA MET A 1 31.30 -1.51 9.24
C MET A 1 30.12 -1.98 8.38
N LEU A 2 30.10 -3.16 7.76
CA LEU A 2 29.00 -3.64 6.87
C LEU A 2 27.59 -3.60 7.50
N ARG A 3 27.44 -4.03 8.77
CA ARG A 3 26.18 -3.97 9.51
C ARG A 3 25.67 -2.52 9.68
N THR A 4 26.56 -1.59 9.97
CA THR A 4 26.21 -0.17 10.16
C THR A 4 25.73 0.43 8.84
N ILE A 5 26.48 0.24 7.74
CA ILE A 5 26.11 0.71 6.41
C ILE A 5 24.72 0.17 6.02
N ARG A 6 24.51 -1.16 6.18
CA ARG A 6 23.20 -1.76 5.88
C ARG A 6 22.09 -1.15 6.74
N LEU A 7 22.32 -0.91 8.03
CA LEU A 7 21.32 -0.37 8.94
C LEU A 7 20.95 1.08 8.59
N THR A 8 21.96 1.93 8.35
CA THR A 8 21.72 3.32 7.95
C THR A 8 20.96 3.41 6.63
N THR A 9 21.37 2.65 5.61
CA THR A 9 20.68 2.61 4.32
C THR A 9 19.23 2.10 4.47
N ALA A 10 19.01 1.08 5.31
CA ALA A 10 17.66 0.56 5.57
C ALA A 10 16.76 1.58 6.26
N ILE A 11 17.28 2.34 7.23
CA ILE A 11 16.52 3.40 7.91
C ILE A 11 16.18 4.52 6.92
N VAL A 12 17.14 4.96 6.13
CA VAL A 12 16.92 6.01 5.11
C VAL A 12 15.85 5.57 4.10
N CYS A 13 15.98 4.37 3.51
CA CYS A 13 14.99 3.85 2.56
C CYS A 13 13.60 3.72 3.20
N PHE A 14 13.53 3.20 4.42
CA PHE A 14 12.26 3.04 5.14
C PHE A 14 11.59 4.38 5.41
N THR A 15 12.34 5.37 5.92
CA THR A 15 11.82 6.70 6.21
C THR A 15 11.34 7.38 4.93
N LEU A 16 12.12 7.37 3.85
CA LEU A 16 11.73 7.98 2.58
C LEU A 16 10.49 7.31 1.99
N ILE A 17 10.42 5.97 1.97
CA ILE A 17 9.22 5.26 1.49
C ILE A 17 8.00 5.57 2.36
N THR A 18 8.16 5.66 3.68
CA THR A 18 7.05 6.04 4.57
C THR A 18 6.57 7.46 4.26
N LEU A 19 7.49 8.39 4.13
CA LEU A 19 7.18 9.79 3.80
C LEU A 19 6.46 9.93 2.45
N LEU A 20 6.76 9.10 1.45
CA LEU A 20 5.99 9.08 0.20
C LEU A 20 4.50 8.76 0.40
N PHE A 21 4.15 7.91 1.36
CA PHE A 21 2.75 7.62 1.70
C PHE A 21 2.10 8.70 2.57
N LEU A 22 2.89 9.50 3.28
CA LEU A 22 2.42 10.59 4.13
C LEU A 22 2.36 11.93 3.39
N ASP A 23 3.02 12.03 2.25
CA ASP A 23 3.11 13.25 1.45
C ASP A 23 1.80 13.53 0.71
N PHE A 24 0.97 14.39 1.29
CA PHE A 24 -0.26 14.88 0.66
C PHE A 24 -0.01 16.08 -0.28
N THR A 25 1.19 16.68 -0.24
CA THR A 25 1.58 17.80 -1.14
C THR A 25 2.07 17.31 -2.49
N GLY A 26 2.66 16.12 -2.55
CA GLY A 26 3.26 15.52 -3.75
C GLY A 26 4.67 15.99 -4.04
N THR A 27 5.27 16.81 -3.17
CA THR A 27 6.62 17.36 -3.38
C THR A 27 7.72 16.30 -3.25
N LEU A 28 7.58 15.37 -2.30
CA LEU A 28 8.56 14.29 -2.12
C LEU A 28 8.55 13.28 -3.27
N HIS A 29 7.43 13.14 -3.95
CA HIS A 29 7.30 12.22 -5.08
C HIS A 29 8.16 12.63 -6.28
N THR A 30 8.39 13.92 -6.50
CA THR A 30 9.23 14.42 -7.59
C THR A 30 10.70 13.99 -7.42
N TRP A 31 11.18 13.90 -6.18
CA TRP A 31 12.58 13.57 -5.87
C TRP A 31 12.78 12.07 -5.59
N PHE A 32 11.86 11.47 -4.85
CA PHE A 32 12.04 10.11 -4.30
C PHE A 32 11.01 9.10 -4.81
N GLY A 33 10.10 9.45 -5.74
CA GLY A 33 9.09 8.55 -6.29
C GLY A 33 9.66 7.28 -6.94
N TRP A 34 10.91 7.33 -7.42
CA TRP A 34 11.61 6.15 -7.95
C TRP A 34 11.77 5.02 -6.92
N LEU A 35 11.81 5.31 -5.61
CA LEU A 35 11.86 4.29 -4.55
C LEU A 35 10.63 3.39 -4.53
N ALA A 36 9.46 3.90 -4.90
CA ALA A 36 8.25 3.10 -5.08
C ALA A 36 8.34 2.21 -6.32
N LYS A 37 8.93 2.72 -7.41
CA LYS A 37 9.06 2.03 -8.71
C LYS A 37 10.10 0.89 -8.69
N ILE A 38 11.08 0.90 -7.77
CA ILE A 38 12.04 -0.20 -7.60
C ILE A 38 11.54 -1.34 -6.71
N GLN A 39 10.31 -1.32 -6.25
CA GLN A 39 9.75 -2.43 -5.49
C GLN A 39 9.49 -3.64 -6.39
N PHE A 40 9.89 -4.85 -5.93
CA PHE A 40 9.97 -6.04 -6.77
C PHE A 40 8.65 -6.38 -7.49
N LEU A 41 7.53 -6.49 -6.75
CA LEU A 41 6.24 -6.87 -7.36
C LEU A 41 5.66 -5.76 -8.25
N PRO A 42 5.62 -4.48 -7.84
CA PRO A 42 5.23 -3.40 -8.73
C PRO A 42 6.07 -3.33 -10.01
N ALA A 43 7.39 -3.45 -9.92
CA ALA A 43 8.28 -3.44 -11.07
C ALA A 43 8.04 -4.62 -12.03
N LEU A 44 7.71 -5.79 -11.48
CA LEU A 44 7.35 -6.97 -12.25
C LEU A 44 6.05 -6.75 -13.04
N LEU A 45 5.02 -6.20 -12.40
CA LEU A 45 3.73 -5.91 -13.04
C LEU A 45 3.82 -4.76 -14.05
N ALA A 46 4.67 -3.77 -13.78
CA ALA A 46 4.98 -2.69 -14.73
C ALA A 46 5.83 -3.17 -15.92
N LEU A 47 6.19 -4.45 -15.99
CA LEU A 47 7.11 -5.02 -16.99
C LEU A 47 8.44 -4.28 -17.10
N ASN A 48 8.89 -3.67 -15.98
CA ASN A 48 10.17 -2.99 -15.91
C ASN A 48 11.31 -4.00 -15.76
N ILE A 49 11.68 -4.61 -16.92
CA ILE A 49 12.69 -5.68 -16.98
C ILE A 49 14.02 -5.23 -16.38
N GLY A 50 14.42 -3.98 -16.60
CA GLY A 50 15.68 -3.44 -16.07
C GLY A 50 15.75 -3.47 -14.54
N VAL A 51 14.70 -3.00 -13.86
CA VAL A 51 14.63 -3.03 -12.39
C VAL A 51 14.56 -4.46 -11.87
N VAL A 52 13.73 -5.31 -12.49
CA VAL A 52 13.60 -6.71 -12.06
C VAL A 52 14.93 -7.44 -12.20
N LEU A 53 15.61 -7.28 -13.34
CA LEU A 53 16.94 -7.87 -13.58
C LEU A 53 17.97 -7.34 -12.57
N PHE A 54 17.98 -6.03 -12.33
CA PHE A 54 18.86 -5.42 -11.31
C PHE A 54 18.64 -6.05 -9.93
N LEU A 55 17.40 -6.24 -9.49
CA LEU A 55 17.08 -6.84 -8.19
C LEU A 55 17.46 -8.33 -8.13
N ILE A 56 17.32 -9.06 -9.24
CA ILE A 56 17.77 -10.46 -9.37
C ILE A 56 19.29 -10.53 -9.25
N VAL A 57 20.01 -9.71 -10.02
CA VAL A 57 21.49 -9.65 -9.98
C VAL A 57 21.97 -9.23 -8.60
N LEU A 58 21.35 -8.22 -7.99
CA LEU A 58 21.64 -7.79 -6.62
C LEU A 58 21.49 -8.94 -5.62
N THR A 59 20.42 -9.72 -5.77
CA THR A 59 20.16 -10.89 -4.91
C THR A 59 21.16 -12.02 -5.18
N PHE A 60 21.53 -12.24 -6.42
CA PHE A 60 22.53 -13.23 -6.81
C PHE A 60 23.95 -12.87 -6.31
N LEU A 61 24.29 -11.58 -6.32
CA LEU A 61 25.57 -11.11 -5.79
C LEU A 61 25.62 -11.15 -4.27
N PHE A 62 24.65 -10.54 -3.60
CA PHE A 62 24.73 -10.21 -2.18
C PHE A 62 23.70 -10.95 -1.29
N GLY A 63 22.92 -11.88 -1.86
CA GLY A 63 21.83 -12.51 -1.15
C GLY A 63 20.61 -11.59 -1.02
N ARG A 64 19.67 -11.91 -0.13
CA ARG A 64 18.38 -11.22 0.03
C ARG A 64 18.50 -9.82 0.66
N ILE A 65 19.45 -9.00 0.17
CA ILE A 65 19.68 -7.65 0.70
C ILE A 65 18.47 -6.73 0.44
N TYR A 66 17.73 -6.93 -0.67
CA TYR A 66 16.48 -6.26 -0.95
C TYR A 66 15.51 -6.32 0.24
N CYS A 67 15.32 -7.51 0.82
CA CYS A 67 14.40 -7.72 1.94
C CYS A 67 14.86 -7.03 3.23
N SER A 68 16.14 -6.70 3.37
CA SER A 68 16.69 -6.11 4.58
C SER A 68 16.98 -4.61 4.48
N VAL A 69 16.92 -4.03 3.27
CA VAL A 69 17.25 -2.62 3.03
C VAL A 69 16.11 -1.90 2.30
N ILE A 70 15.64 -2.43 1.17
CA ILE A 70 14.72 -1.74 0.27
C ILE A 70 13.24 -2.01 0.63
N CYS A 71 12.90 -3.25 1.00
CA CYS A 71 11.52 -3.63 1.29
C CYS A 71 11.04 -3.01 2.62
N PRO A 72 10.05 -2.08 2.63
CA PRO A 72 9.62 -1.39 3.84
C PRO A 72 9.00 -2.35 4.87
N LEU A 73 8.22 -3.35 4.43
CA LEU A 73 7.66 -4.34 5.34
C LEU A 73 8.74 -5.19 6.03
N GLY A 74 9.83 -5.46 5.31
CA GLY A 74 10.97 -6.16 5.87
C GLY A 74 11.68 -5.34 6.95
N VAL A 75 11.93 -4.07 6.71
CA VAL A 75 12.55 -3.16 7.68
C VAL A 75 11.61 -2.93 8.87
N PHE A 76 10.31 -2.79 8.66
CA PHE A 76 9.31 -2.70 9.73
C PHE A 76 9.38 -3.91 10.70
N GLN A 77 9.45 -5.14 10.18
CA GLN A 77 9.64 -6.33 11.01
C GLN A 77 10.96 -6.29 11.80
N ASP A 78 12.03 -5.72 11.23
CA ASP A 78 13.31 -5.54 11.94
C ASP A 78 13.17 -4.57 13.10
N ILE A 79 12.42 -3.47 12.92
CA ILE A 79 12.17 -2.48 13.97
C ILE A 79 11.38 -3.12 15.12
N VAL A 80 10.26 -3.78 14.82
CA VAL A 80 9.45 -4.49 15.82
C VAL A 80 10.28 -5.55 16.55
N SER A 81 11.07 -6.30 15.82
CA SER A 81 11.96 -7.32 16.36
C SER A 81 13.07 -6.73 17.25
N TRP A 82 13.56 -5.55 16.93
CA TRP A 82 14.57 -4.85 17.74
C TRP A 82 13.97 -4.33 19.06
N VAL A 83 12.78 -3.73 19.01
CA VAL A 83 12.06 -3.27 20.22
C VAL A 83 11.79 -4.44 21.15
N SER A 84 11.27 -5.55 20.64
CA SER A 84 11.06 -6.77 21.42
C SER A 84 12.38 -7.35 21.97
N GLY A 85 13.50 -7.20 21.26
CA GLY A 85 14.83 -7.66 21.67
C GLY A 85 15.42 -6.89 22.85
N LYS A 86 14.92 -5.68 23.15
CA LYS A 86 15.28 -4.94 24.37
C LYS A 86 14.72 -5.61 25.62
N GLN A 87 13.56 -6.28 25.51
CA GLN A 87 12.92 -6.98 26.64
C GLN A 87 13.47 -8.40 26.84
N LYS A 88 13.76 -9.13 25.75
CA LYS A 88 14.24 -10.53 25.81
C LYS A 88 15.50 -10.70 24.97
N LYS A 89 16.66 -10.81 25.61
CA LYS A 89 17.94 -11.11 24.95
C LYS A 89 17.96 -12.58 24.48
N ASN A 90 18.67 -12.86 23.35
CA ASN A 90 18.94 -14.22 22.86
C ASN A 90 17.69 -15.09 22.63
N ARG A 91 16.63 -14.53 22.10
CA ARG A 91 15.28 -15.13 22.06
C ARG A 91 15.03 -16.07 20.88
N PHE A 92 15.82 -15.96 19.80
CA PHE A 92 15.60 -16.77 18.61
C PHE A 92 16.22 -18.16 18.76
N ARG A 93 15.64 -19.13 18.08
CA ARG A 93 16.14 -20.49 17.96
C ARG A 93 16.13 -20.90 16.50
N TYR A 94 17.02 -21.77 16.11
CA TYR A 94 16.96 -22.41 14.80
C TYR A 94 15.64 -23.16 14.65
N SER A 95 14.98 -22.99 13.52
CA SER A 95 13.82 -23.80 13.12
C SER A 95 14.02 -24.31 11.70
N PRO A 96 13.65 -25.54 11.38
CA PRO A 96 13.69 -26.04 10.01
C PRO A 96 12.76 -25.22 9.11
N ALA A 97 13.08 -25.12 7.81
CA ALA A 97 12.23 -24.42 6.87
C ALA A 97 10.95 -25.20 6.61
N MET A 98 9.79 -24.56 6.78
CA MET A 98 8.49 -25.11 6.35
C MET A 98 8.36 -25.01 4.82
N LYS A 99 9.09 -25.87 4.09
CA LYS A 99 9.17 -25.81 2.62
C LYS A 99 7.80 -25.97 1.98
N TRP A 100 6.97 -26.88 2.49
CA TRP A 100 5.63 -27.13 1.97
C TRP A 100 4.79 -25.83 1.99
N LEU A 101 4.63 -25.21 3.16
CA LEU A 101 3.84 -23.98 3.31
C LEU A 101 4.34 -22.85 2.40
N ARG A 102 5.67 -22.69 2.33
CA ARG A 102 6.31 -21.64 1.54
C ARG A 102 6.03 -21.75 0.04
N TYR A 103 6.15 -22.99 -0.50
CA TYR A 103 5.92 -23.22 -1.93
C TYR A 103 4.43 -23.29 -2.27
N SER A 104 3.58 -23.80 -1.37
CA SER A 104 2.13 -23.78 -1.56
C SER A 104 1.59 -22.37 -1.61
N VAL A 105 2.01 -21.46 -0.70
CA VAL A 105 1.59 -20.06 -0.73
C VAL A 105 2.07 -19.38 -2.01
N LEU A 106 3.29 -19.64 -2.47
CA LEU A 106 3.78 -19.11 -3.75
C LEU A 106 2.95 -19.66 -4.93
N GLY A 107 2.63 -20.96 -4.94
CA GLY A 107 1.80 -21.57 -5.99
C GLY A 107 0.40 -20.95 -6.04
N VAL A 108 -0.27 -20.85 -4.89
CA VAL A 108 -1.58 -20.18 -4.78
C VAL A 108 -1.51 -18.73 -5.23
N PHE A 109 -0.47 -18.00 -4.84
CA PHE A 109 -0.26 -16.61 -5.29
C PHE A 109 -0.17 -16.53 -6.81
N ILE A 110 0.63 -17.38 -7.45
CA ILE A 110 0.77 -17.41 -8.92
C ILE A 110 -0.56 -17.78 -9.59
N ILE A 111 -1.27 -18.80 -9.08
CA ILE A 111 -2.57 -19.21 -9.61
C ILE A 111 -3.57 -18.05 -9.53
N MET A 112 -3.66 -17.36 -8.39
CA MET A 112 -4.54 -16.19 -8.23
C MET A 112 -4.21 -15.08 -9.22
N MET A 113 -2.90 -14.79 -9.43
CA MET A 113 -2.45 -13.78 -10.40
C MET A 113 -2.84 -14.15 -11.84
N VAL A 114 -2.66 -15.41 -12.23
CA VAL A 114 -3.01 -15.92 -13.59
C VAL A 114 -4.53 -15.96 -13.78
N ALA A 115 -5.28 -16.33 -12.73
CA ALA A 115 -6.75 -16.37 -12.76
C ALA A 115 -7.40 -14.97 -12.73
N GLY A 116 -6.60 -13.88 -12.60
CA GLY A 116 -7.12 -12.50 -12.53
C GLY A 116 -7.70 -12.11 -11.17
N LEU A 117 -7.56 -12.96 -10.13
CA LEU A 117 -7.97 -12.67 -8.76
C LEU A 117 -6.90 -11.85 -8.00
N ASN A 118 -6.43 -10.79 -8.64
CA ASN A 118 -5.31 -9.99 -8.14
C ASN A 118 -5.59 -9.33 -6.80
N SER A 119 -6.83 -8.95 -6.51
CA SER A 119 -7.23 -8.35 -5.24
C SER A 119 -6.89 -9.24 -4.02
N LEU A 120 -7.07 -10.56 -4.14
CA LEU A 120 -6.72 -11.52 -3.10
C LEU A 120 -5.20 -11.79 -3.04
N ALA A 121 -4.57 -11.92 -4.20
CA ALA A 121 -3.11 -12.12 -4.27
C ALA A 121 -2.34 -10.96 -3.63
N ILE A 122 -2.79 -9.73 -3.83
CA ILE A 122 -2.18 -8.50 -3.33
C ILE A 122 -2.21 -8.41 -1.78
N LEU A 123 -3.10 -9.13 -1.10
CA LEU A 123 -3.07 -9.22 0.37
C LEU A 123 -1.72 -9.72 0.88
N LEU A 124 -1.08 -10.63 0.13
CA LEU A 124 0.22 -11.21 0.47
C LEU A 124 1.41 -10.39 -0.02
N ALA A 125 1.19 -9.35 -0.81
CA ALA A 125 2.26 -8.53 -1.36
C ALA A 125 2.87 -7.60 -0.29
N PRO A 126 4.19 -7.65 -0.05
CA PRO A 126 4.80 -6.94 1.08
C PRO A 126 4.73 -5.41 0.94
N TYR A 127 4.93 -4.87 -0.26
CA TYR A 127 4.84 -3.44 -0.50
C TYR A 127 3.41 -2.91 -0.36
N SER A 128 2.44 -3.64 -0.89
CA SER A 128 1.02 -3.29 -0.82
C SER A 128 0.49 -3.38 0.63
N ALA A 129 0.89 -4.41 1.37
CA ALA A 129 0.56 -4.53 2.79
C ALA A 129 1.09 -3.34 3.60
N TYR A 130 2.34 -2.93 3.34
CA TYR A 130 2.92 -1.76 3.99
C TYR A 130 2.22 -0.45 3.57
N GLY A 131 1.93 -0.27 2.29
CA GLY A 131 1.25 0.91 1.76
C GLY A 131 -0.14 1.10 2.39
N ARG A 132 -0.92 0.01 2.53
CA ARG A 132 -2.21 0.05 3.23
C ARG A 132 -2.08 0.47 4.69
N ILE A 133 -1.09 -0.06 5.40
CA ILE A 133 -0.81 0.34 6.79
C ILE A 133 -0.44 1.83 6.84
N ALA A 134 0.47 2.28 5.99
CA ALA A 134 0.93 3.66 5.95
C ALA A 134 -0.21 4.63 5.59
N SER A 135 -0.99 4.35 4.54
CA SER A 135 -2.05 5.25 4.07
C SER A 135 -3.29 5.29 4.98
N ASN A 136 -3.63 4.19 5.68
CA ASN A 136 -4.85 4.13 6.49
C ASN A 136 -4.61 4.32 7.99
N LEU A 137 -3.38 4.08 8.49
CA LEU A 137 -3.08 4.20 9.91
C LEU A 137 -2.07 5.30 10.22
N PHE A 138 -0.99 5.43 9.43
CA PHE A 138 0.04 6.43 9.71
C PHE A 138 -0.32 7.80 9.12
N ALA A 139 -0.91 7.85 7.92
CA ALA A 139 -1.28 9.11 7.28
C ALA A 139 -2.32 9.91 8.09
N PRO A 140 -3.40 9.34 8.65
CA PRO A 140 -4.32 10.09 9.51
C PRO A 140 -3.64 10.65 10.76
N VAL A 141 -2.72 9.90 11.39
CA VAL A 141 -1.95 10.39 12.55
C VAL A 141 -1.02 11.53 12.15
N TRP A 142 -0.36 11.43 11.01
CA TRP A 142 0.47 12.50 10.45
C TRP A 142 -0.32 13.75 10.14
N GLN A 143 -1.48 13.62 9.48
CA GLN A 143 -2.40 14.72 9.17
C GLN A 143 -2.95 15.38 10.43
N TRP A 144 -3.27 14.60 11.46
CA TRP A 144 -3.66 15.13 12.76
C TRP A 144 -2.53 15.96 13.40
N GLY A 145 -1.30 15.46 13.33
CA GLY A 145 -0.12 16.22 13.77
C GLY A 145 0.08 17.51 12.97
N ASN A 146 -0.12 17.49 11.65
CA ASN A 146 -0.09 18.68 10.80
C ASN A 146 -1.18 19.69 11.19
N ASN A 147 -2.41 19.23 11.44
CA ASN A 147 -3.52 20.10 11.85
C ASN A 147 -3.27 20.75 13.22
N LEU A 148 -2.61 20.02 14.13
CA LEU A 148 -2.17 20.59 15.39
C LEU A 148 -1.12 21.72 15.17
N LEU A 149 -0.16 21.51 14.27
CA LEU A 149 0.81 22.54 13.89
C LEU A 149 0.13 23.72 13.18
N ALA A 150 -0.84 23.47 12.30
CA ALA A 150 -1.62 24.50 11.63
C ALA A 150 -2.35 25.40 12.65
N TYR A 151 -2.98 24.79 13.67
CA TYR A 151 -3.66 25.52 14.75
C TYR A 151 -2.72 26.46 15.52
N PHE A 152 -1.48 26.04 15.80
CA PHE A 152 -0.50 26.91 16.45
C PHE A 152 0.07 27.97 15.50
N ALA A 153 0.31 27.60 14.22
CA ALA A 153 0.84 28.51 13.22
C ALA A 153 -0.13 29.67 12.93
N GLU A 154 -1.43 29.38 12.81
CA GLU A 154 -2.47 30.40 12.62
C GLU A 154 -2.51 31.41 13.75
N ARG A 155 -2.32 30.98 15.01
CA ARG A 155 -2.23 31.90 16.17
C ARG A 155 -0.98 32.76 16.21
N MET A 156 0.05 32.39 15.44
CA MET A 156 1.29 33.13 15.26
C MET A 156 1.30 33.92 13.94
N ASP A 157 0.14 34.09 13.29
CA ASP A 157 -0.03 34.74 11.98
C ASP A 157 0.86 34.13 10.87
N SER A 158 1.15 32.83 10.99
CA SER A 158 1.95 32.08 10.03
C SER A 158 1.08 31.08 9.27
N TYR A 159 1.10 31.12 7.94
CA TYR A 159 0.37 30.21 7.05
C TYR A 159 1.27 29.09 6.50
N ALA A 160 2.35 28.73 7.21
CA ALA A 160 3.27 27.66 6.80
C ALA A 160 2.63 26.26 6.84
N PHE A 161 1.61 26.08 7.67
CA PHE A 161 0.82 24.86 7.79
C PHE A 161 -0.65 25.20 7.55
N TYR A 162 -1.37 24.30 6.85
CA TYR A 162 -2.79 24.46 6.59
C TYR A 162 -3.56 23.22 7.06
N GLU A 163 -4.80 23.40 7.41
CA GLU A 163 -5.67 22.31 7.85
C GLU A 163 -6.01 21.37 6.71
N VAL A 164 -5.95 20.06 7.00
CA VAL A 164 -6.25 18.98 6.05
C VAL A 164 -7.38 18.14 6.61
N ASP A 165 -8.41 17.90 5.79
CA ASP A 165 -9.52 17.03 6.15
C ASP A 165 -9.07 15.57 6.36
N ILE A 166 -9.36 15.05 7.57
CA ILE A 166 -9.08 13.67 7.94
C ILE A 166 -10.37 12.87 7.88
N TRP A 167 -10.42 11.87 7.01
CA TRP A 167 -11.59 11.02 6.87
C TRP A 167 -11.22 9.57 6.56
N ILE A 168 -12.14 8.65 6.90
CA ILE A 168 -11.97 7.22 6.63
C ILE A 168 -12.37 6.96 5.16
N LYS A 169 -11.39 6.62 4.33
CA LYS A 169 -11.58 6.41 2.89
C LYS A 169 -12.38 5.15 2.56
N SER A 170 -12.16 4.07 3.32
CA SER A 170 -12.89 2.80 3.23
C SER A 170 -12.70 2.06 4.56
N LEU A 171 -13.81 1.67 5.18
CA LEU A 171 -13.80 0.96 6.46
C LEU A 171 -13.22 -0.44 6.32
N SER A 172 -13.56 -1.16 5.25
CA SER A 172 -13.05 -2.51 4.97
C SER A 172 -11.53 -2.51 4.82
N THR A 173 -10.98 -1.56 4.08
CA THR A 173 -9.53 -1.43 3.88
C THR A 173 -8.82 -1.06 5.18
N MET A 174 -9.41 -0.19 6.00
CA MET A 174 -8.85 0.15 7.31
C MET A 174 -8.81 -1.06 8.24
N LEU A 175 -9.88 -1.87 8.29
CA LEU A 175 -9.91 -3.09 9.09
C LEU A 175 -8.86 -4.10 8.62
N ILE A 176 -8.71 -4.31 7.31
CA ILE A 176 -7.67 -5.17 6.73
C ILE A 176 -6.28 -4.65 7.09
N ALA A 177 -6.04 -3.33 7.06
CA ALA A 177 -4.77 -2.74 7.44
C ALA A 177 -4.45 -2.97 8.93
N ILE A 178 -5.44 -2.81 9.82
CA ILE A 178 -5.30 -3.08 11.27
C ILE A 178 -4.97 -4.57 11.50
N VAL A 179 -5.76 -5.48 10.91
CA VAL A 179 -5.52 -6.93 11.06
C VAL A 179 -4.13 -7.30 10.55
N THR A 180 -3.75 -6.77 9.38
CA THR A 180 -2.42 -7.00 8.80
C THR A 180 -1.31 -6.48 9.72
N LEU A 181 -1.45 -5.28 10.27
CA LEU A 181 -0.49 -4.70 11.22
C LEU A 181 -0.36 -5.57 12.48
N VAL A 182 -1.49 -5.97 13.08
CA VAL A 182 -1.50 -6.81 14.29
C VAL A 182 -0.84 -8.17 14.05
N VAL A 183 -1.19 -8.84 12.96
CA VAL A 183 -0.60 -10.14 12.60
C VAL A 183 0.91 -10.00 12.37
N LEU A 184 1.34 -9.01 11.61
CA LEU A 184 2.76 -8.75 11.35
C LEU A 184 3.52 -8.39 12.63
N PHE A 185 2.91 -7.58 13.50
CA PHE A 185 3.48 -7.21 14.79
C PHE A 185 3.69 -8.44 15.68
N ILE A 186 2.67 -9.29 15.83
CA ILE A 186 2.76 -10.53 16.64
C ILE A 186 3.83 -11.47 16.09
N LEU A 187 3.85 -11.69 14.76
CA LEU A 187 4.85 -12.56 14.12
C LEU A 187 6.27 -12.00 14.29
N ALA A 188 6.46 -10.70 14.09
CA ALA A 188 7.77 -10.06 14.23
C ALA A 188 8.21 -9.97 15.69
N TRP A 189 7.28 -9.75 16.61
CA TRP A 189 7.53 -9.72 18.06
C TRP A 189 7.99 -11.07 18.59
N ARG A 190 7.38 -12.17 18.16
CA ARG A 190 7.70 -13.53 18.61
C ARG A 190 8.90 -14.13 17.89
N ASN A 191 8.87 -14.12 16.56
CA ASN A 191 9.73 -14.96 15.73
C ASN A 191 10.54 -14.17 14.68
N GLY A 192 10.59 -12.83 14.77
CA GLY A 192 11.35 -12.00 13.86
C GLY A 192 10.79 -11.99 12.43
N ARG A 193 11.51 -12.56 11.47
CA ARG A 193 11.21 -12.50 10.03
C ARG A 193 10.35 -13.66 9.51
N THR A 194 9.45 -14.23 10.33
CA THR A 194 8.63 -15.38 9.93
C THR A 194 7.79 -15.09 8.70
N TYR A 195 7.10 -13.95 8.65
CA TYR A 195 6.30 -13.60 7.46
C TYR A 195 7.12 -13.61 6.17
N CYS A 196 8.28 -12.96 6.15
CA CYS A 196 9.16 -12.90 4.98
C CYS A 196 9.72 -14.27 4.56
N ASN A 197 9.80 -15.23 5.49
CA ASN A 197 10.42 -16.53 5.26
C ASN A 197 9.43 -17.67 5.00
N THR A 198 8.13 -17.47 5.29
CA THR A 198 7.11 -18.53 5.14
C THR A 198 5.94 -18.12 4.25
N ILE A 199 5.49 -16.85 4.31
CA ILE A 199 4.26 -16.42 3.64
C ILE A 199 4.57 -15.52 2.44
N CYS A 200 5.57 -14.65 2.53
CA CYS A 200 5.84 -13.64 1.49
C CYS A 200 6.27 -14.26 0.15
N PRO A 201 5.52 -14.05 -0.95
CA PRO A 201 5.86 -14.61 -2.27
C PRO A 201 7.18 -14.04 -2.81
N VAL A 202 7.41 -12.73 -2.68
CA VAL A 202 8.67 -12.08 -3.07
C VAL A 202 9.84 -12.66 -2.28
N GLY A 203 9.65 -12.86 -0.97
CA GLY A 203 10.65 -13.49 -0.11
C GLY A 203 10.98 -14.93 -0.52
N THR A 204 10.02 -15.67 -1.07
CA THR A 204 10.24 -17.03 -1.57
C THR A 204 11.04 -17.02 -2.87
N VAL A 205 10.65 -16.21 -3.84
CA VAL A 205 11.35 -16.09 -5.14
C VAL A 205 12.80 -15.66 -4.93
N LEU A 206 13.04 -14.55 -4.23
CA LEU A 206 14.39 -14.08 -3.95
C LEU A 206 15.18 -15.06 -3.06
N GLY A 207 14.51 -15.85 -2.23
CA GLY A 207 15.13 -16.90 -1.44
C GLY A 207 15.68 -18.05 -2.25
N ILE A 208 15.03 -18.43 -3.36
CA ILE A 208 15.54 -19.45 -4.30
C ILE A 208 16.85 -18.97 -4.92
N ILE A 209 16.88 -17.72 -5.40
CA ILE A 209 18.06 -17.10 -6.02
C ILE A 209 19.21 -16.96 -5.00
N SER A 210 18.88 -16.54 -3.78
CA SER A 210 19.88 -16.31 -2.71
C SER A 210 20.63 -17.57 -2.28
N LYS A 211 20.14 -18.78 -2.55
CA LYS A 211 20.89 -20.03 -2.33
C LYS A 211 22.20 -20.04 -3.12
N TYR A 212 22.18 -19.45 -4.31
CA TYR A 212 23.30 -19.42 -5.25
C TYR A 212 24.10 -18.11 -5.14
N ALA A 213 23.87 -17.30 -4.11
CA ALA A 213 24.54 -16.01 -3.95
C ALA A 213 26.06 -16.17 -3.86
N ILE A 214 26.78 -15.25 -4.52
CA ILE A 214 28.24 -15.24 -4.57
C ILE A 214 28.82 -14.81 -3.22
N PHE A 215 28.29 -13.72 -2.64
CA PHE A 215 28.70 -13.26 -1.32
C PHE A 215 27.66 -13.65 -0.29
N LYS A 216 28.09 -14.34 0.76
CA LYS A 216 27.20 -14.80 1.83
C LYS A 216 27.96 -14.96 3.15
N PRO A 217 27.26 -14.93 4.30
CA PRO A 217 27.89 -15.21 5.58
C PRO A 217 28.30 -16.68 5.65
N ILE A 218 29.55 -16.96 5.96
CA ILE A 218 30.11 -18.32 6.08
C ILE A 218 30.60 -18.51 7.51
N ILE A 219 30.37 -19.71 8.06
CA ILE A 219 30.86 -20.10 9.38
C ILE A 219 32.18 -20.87 9.19
N ASP A 220 33.25 -20.35 9.78
CA ASP A 220 34.51 -21.04 9.89
C ASP A 220 34.46 -22.00 11.07
N THR A 221 34.46 -23.28 10.78
CA THR A 221 34.34 -24.33 11.79
C THR A 221 35.59 -24.41 12.71
N SER A 222 36.75 -23.98 12.22
CA SER A 222 37.98 -24.00 13.01
C SER A 222 38.00 -22.96 14.15
N LYS A 223 37.27 -21.86 13.97
CA LYS A 223 37.13 -20.77 14.95
C LYS A 223 35.87 -20.84 15.77
N CYS A 224 34.92 -21.73 15.41
CA CYS A 224 33.61 -21.81 16.03
C CYS A 224 33.65 -22.73 17.27
N ASN A 225 33.30 -22.17 18.42
CA ASN A 225 33.19 -22.93 19.69
C ASN A 225 31.78 -23.38 20.04
N ASN A 226 30.84 -23.42 19.08
CA ASN A 226 29.46 -23.87 19.26
C ASN A 226 28.62 -23.12 20.30
N CYS A 227 28.98 -21.88 20.66
CA CYS A 227 28.27 -21.09 21.70
C CYS A 227 26.81 -20.75 21.33
N GLY A 228 26.41 -20.88 20.06
CA GLY A 228 25.04 -20.67 19.58
C GLY A 228 24.56 -19.21 19.62
N LEU A 229 25.41 -18.22 19.91
CA LEU A 229 25.02 -16.81 19.95
C LEU A 229 24.50 -16.29 18.61
N CYS A 230 25.08 -16.75 17.50
CA CYS A 230 24.65 -16.40 16.14
C CYS A 230 23.19 -16.85 15.88
N ALA A 231 22.83 -18.08 16.26
CA ALA A 231 21.48 -18.61 16.11
C ALA A 231 20.47 -17.88 17.01
N ARG A 232 20.84 -17.61 18.28
CA ARG A 232 19.98 -16.91 19.26
C ARG A 232 19.72 -15.44 18.89
N ASN A 233 20.53 -14.84 18.03
CA ASN A 233 20.32 -13.48 17.52
C ASN A 233 19.87 -13.44 16.06
N CYS A 234 19.63 -14.59 15.43
CA CYS A 234 19.20 -14.67 14.03
C CYS A 234 17.69 -14.44 13.89
N LYS A 235 17.29 -13.27 13.45
CA LYS A 235 15.87 -12.90 13.19
C LYS A 235 15.19 -13.81 12.16
N ALA A 236 15.97 -14.41 11.26
CA ALA A 236 15.48 -15.31 10.21
C ALA A 236 15.42 -16.79 10.68
N SER A 237 15.91 -17.09 11.90
CA SER A 237 15.97 -18.45 12.46
C SER A 237 16.61 -19.49 11.53
N CYS A 238 17.56 -19.06 10.70
CA CYS A 238 18.15 -19.84 9.60
C CYS A 238 19.53 -20.44 9.90
N ILE A 239 20.08 -20.23 11.11
CA ILE A 239 21.42 -20.70 11.48
C ILE A 239 21.29 -21.93 12.38
N ASN A 240 21.81 -23.06 11.91
CA ASN A 240 21.95 -24.28 12.72
C ASN A 240 23.35 -24.29 13.37
N PRO A 241 23.48 -23.99 14.69
CA PRO A 241 24.78 -23.91 15.32
C PRO A 241 25.44 -25.29 15.48
N LYS A 242 24.67 -26.37 15.59
CA LYS A 242 25.19 -27.73 15.74
C LYS A 242 25.81 -28.28 14.46
N ALA A 243 25.17 -28.02 13.31
CA ALA A 243 25.66 -28.43 12.01
C ALA A 243 26.58 -27.40 11.34
N HIS A 244 26.82 -26.23 11.96
CA HIS A 244 27.57 -25.11 11.40
C HIS A 244 27.02 -24.63 10.04
N GLU A 245 25.69 -24.77 9.81
CA GLU A 245 25.05 -24.49 8.54
C GLU A 245 24.15 -23.25 8.62
N ILE A 246 24.09 -22.52 7.50
CA ILE A 246 23.18 -21.40 7.31
C ILE A 246 22.25 -21.71 6.14
N ASP A 247 20.95 -21.70 6.37
CA ASP A 247 19.95 -21.79 5.29
C ASP A 247 19.86 -20.46 4.54
N TYR A 248 20.61 -20.37 3.44
CA TYR A 248 20.65 -19.15 2.61
C TYR A 248 19.32 -18.82 1.93
N SER A 249 18.40 -19.78 1.79
CA SER A 249 17.09 -19.49 1.26
C SER A 249 16.25 -18.60 2.18
N ARG A 250 16.58 -18.56 3.48
CA ARG A 250 15.90 -17.76 4.50
C ARG A 250 16.76 -16.61 5.03
N CYS A 251 18.07 -16.69 4.82
CA CYS A 251 18.98 -15.63 5.25
C CYS A 251 18.67 -14.31 4.52
N VAL A 252 18.38 -13.25 5.28
CA VAL A 252 18.08 -11.91 4.74
C VAL A 252 19.30 -10.99 4.73
N THR A 253 20.48 -11.53 4.91
CA THR A 253 21.77 -10.82 4.87
C THR A 253 21.79 -9.59 5.78
N CYS A 254 21.23 -9.71 7.00
CA CYS A 254 21.13 -8.60 7.95
C CYS A 254 22.44 -8.30 8.70
N MET A 255 23.46 -9.17 8.56
CA MET A 255 24.81 -9.05 9.18
C MET A 255 24.82 -9.06 10.71
N ASP A 256 23.67 -9.31 11.39
CA ASP A 256 23.62 -9.28 12.86
C ASP A 256 24.44 -10.43 13.49
N CYS A 257 24.51 -11.59 12.83
CA CYS A 257 25.29 -12.75 13.31
C CYS A 257 26.80 -12.47 13.35
N ILE A 258 27.31 -11.69 12.40
CA ILE A 258 28.73 -11.32 12.32
C ILE A 258 29.14 -10.48 13.53
N GLY A 259 28.34 -9.44 13.84
CA GLY A 259 28.62 -8.56 14.98
C GLY A 259 28.42 -9.18 16.35
N LYS A 260 27.76 -10.36 16.44
CA LYS A 260 27.56 -11.11 17.68
C LYS A 260 28.53 -12.25 17.89
N CYS A 261 29.29 -12.62 16.86
CA CYS A 261 30.31 -13.66 16.98
C CYS A 261 31.59 -13.09 17.64
N LYS A 262 31.78 -13.43 18.91
CA LYS A 262 32.99 -12.96 19.68
C LYS A 262 34.31 -13.54 19.15
N HIS A 263 34.24 -14.70 18.50
CA HIS A 263 35.42 -15.41 17.97
C HIS A 263 35.74 -15.10 16.51
N GLY A 264 34.96 -14.18 15.87
CA GLY A 264 35.16 -13.85 14.46
C GLY A 264 34.95 -15.04 13.50
N ALA A 265 34.28 -16.12 13.95
CA ALA A 265 34.07 -17.31 13.15
C ALA A 265 33.03 -17.12 12.00
N ILE A 266 32.29 -15.99 11.95
CA ILE A 266 31.35 -15.70 10.88
C ILE A 266 31.87 -14.50 10.09
N THR A 267 32.17 -14.73 8.82
CA THR A 267 32.62 -13.71 7.88
C THR A 267 31.71 -13.62 6.67
N TYR A 268 31.58 -12.44 6.08
CA TYR A 268 30.85 -12.23 4.83
C TYR A 268 31.83 -12.18 3.69
N THR A 269 31.92 -13.28 2.95
CA THR A 269 32.95 -13.49 1.93
C THR A 269 32.37 -14.18 0.69
N ARG A 270 33.20 -14.21 -0.37
CA ARG A 270 32.85 -14.99 -1.57
C ARG A 270 32.82 -16.47 -1.22
N TRP A 271 31.72 -17.12 -1.56
CA TRP A 271 31.57 -18.57 -1.37
C TRP A 271 32.54 -19.31 -2.27
N LYS A 272 33.38 -20.18 -1.65
CA LYS A 272 34.21 -21.13 -2.36
C LYS A 272 33.65 -22.51 -2.07
N PRO A 273 33.39 -23.37 -3.09
CA PRO A 273 32.99 -24.75 -2.82
C PRO A 273 34.08 -25.44 -2.02
N LYS A 274 33.74 -26.04 -0.90
CA LYS A 274 34.63 -26.93 -0.18
C LYS A 274 34.77 -28.18 -1.05
N ASN A 275 36.00 -28.56 -1.45
CA ASN A 275 36.28 -29.90 -1.95
C ASN A 275 35.92 -30.88 -0.83
N GLU A 276 34.93 -31.70 -1.07
CA GLU A 276 34.51 -32.76 -0.16
C GLU A 276 35.60 -33.81 -0.09
N THR A 277 36.30 -33.86 1.04
CA THR A 277 36.94 -35.10 1.50
C THR A 277 35.94 -35.76 2.46
N ALA A 278 35.51 -36.94 2.08
CA ALA A 278 34.54 -37.74 2.75
C ALA A 278 34.94 -38.13 4.19
N THR A 279 33.99 -38.10 5.09
CA THR A 279 33.85 -39.10 6.14
C THR A 279 32.37 -39.20 6.50
N ASN A 280 31.84 -40.41 6.20
CA ASN A 280 30.58 -40.90 6.71
C ASN A 280 30.65 -41.06 8.22
N GLU A 281 29.62 -40.67 8.94
CA GLU A 281 29.17 -41.40 10.12
C GLU A 281 27.72 -41.03 10.42
N ASP A 282 26.92 -42.08 10.41
CA ASP A 282 25.52 -42.15 10.84
C ASP A 282 25.38 -41.85 12.32
N THR A 283 24.41 -41.02 12.69
CA THR A 283 23.80 -41.14 14.01
C THR A 283 22.33 -40.71 13.99
N LYS A 284 21.48 -41.66 14.29
CA LYS A 284 20.05 -41.54 14.52
C LYS A 284 19.72 -40.49 15.59
N ALA A 285 18.79 -39.60 15.29
CA ALA A 285 18.22 -38.69 16.25
C ALA A 285 16.96 -39.31 16.90
N LYS A 286 17.01 -39.39 18.23
CA LYS A 286 15.85 -39.60 19.09
C LYS A 286 15.06 -38.33 19.28
N SER A 287 13.74 -38.46 19.15
CA SER A 287 12.73 -37.47 19.54
C SER A 287 12.69 -37.30 21.06
N VAL A 288 12.57 -36.05 21.51
CA VAL A 288 12.06 -35.74 22.85
C VAL A 288 11.05 -34.61 22.72
N THR A 289 9.82 -34.92 23.04
CA THR A 289 8.68 -34.07 23.37
C THR A 289 8.89 -33.44 24.74
N THR A 290 8.33 -32.25 24.95
CA THR A 290 7.58 -31.77 26.13
C THR A 290 7.58 -30.25 26.16
N GLU A 291 6.44 -29.64 26.05
CA GLU A 291 5.52 -29.00 27.02
C GLU A 291 6.10 -27.82 27.83
N GLN A 292 5.45 -26.78 27.84
CA GLN A 292 4.56 -26.00 28.72
C GLN A 292 4.70 -24.51 28.44
N VAL A 293 3.66 -23.83 28.04
CA VAL A 293 2.44 -23.27 28.65
C VAL A 293 2.71 -22.07 29.59
N ASP A 294 2.08 -21.03 29.19
CA ASP A 294 1.28 -20.02 29.90
C ASP A 294 1.88 -18.77 30.50
N ASN A 295 1.02 -17.77 30.31
CA ASN A 295 0.77 -16.54 31.05
C ASN A 295 1.44 -15.23 30.57
N ALA A 296 0.79 -14.59 29.60
CA ALA A 296 0.74 -13.12 29.50
C ALA A 296 -0.47 -12.65 28.64
N ARG A 297 -1.66 -12.98 29.11
CA ARG A 297 -2.91 -12.54 28.48
C ARG A 297 -3.64 -11.58 29.41
N ARG A 298 -3.22 -10.36 29.66
CA ARG A 298 -4.11 -9.41 30.40
C ARG A 298 -3.82 -7.92 30.29
N SER A 299 -2.86 -7.43 29.51
CA SER A 299 -2.61 -5.96 29.49
C SER A 299 -2.72 -5.27 28.12
N PHE A 300 -3.25 -5.95 27.09
CA PHE A 300 -3.29 -5.36 25.73
C PHE A 300 -4.67 -4.85 25.26
N LEU A 301 -5.72 -5.02 26.07
CA LEU A 301 -7.09 -4.69 25.67
C LEU A 301 -7.53 -3.25 26.03
N SER A 302 -6.79 -2.53 26.84
CA SER A 302 -7.20 -1.19 27.30
C SER A 302 -6.73 -0.01 26.44
N ALA A 303 -5.70 -0.19 25.62
CA ALA A 303 -5.17 0.90 24.78
C ALA A 303 -5.90 1.10 23.44
N SER A 304 -6.51 0.03 22.91
CA SER A 304 -7.21 0.09 21.60
C SER A 304 -8.62 0.67 21.67
N ALA A 305 -9.26 0.69 22.83
CA ALA A 305 -10.63 1.19 23.00
C ALA A 305 -10.71 2.73 23.00
N ILE A 306 -9.63 3.42 23.39
CA ILE A 306 -9.63 4.89 23.51
C ILE A 306 -9.47 5.57 22.15
N PHE A 307 -8.76 4.94 21.18
CA PHE A 307 -8.58 5.52 19.84
C PHE A 307 -9.81 5.39 18.94
N ALA A 308 -10.68 4.40 19.18
CA ALA A 308 -11.88 4.19 18.37
C ALA A 308 -13.01 5.18 18.73
N THR A 309 -13.07 5.63 19.99
CA THR A 309 -14.17 6.48 20.49
C THR A 309 -14.04 7.95 20.09
N THR A 310 -12.83 8.47 19.92
CA THR A 310 -12.61 9.89 19.56
C THR A 310 -12.86 10.16 18.05
N SER A 311 -12.65 9.18 17.20
CA SER A 311 -12.92 9.33 15.75
C SER A 311 -14.40 9.23 15.39
N VAL A 312 -15.18 8.50 16.19
CA VAL A 312 -16.65 8.34 15.98
C VAL A 312 -17.41 9.59 16.47
N LEU A 313 -16.91 10.28 17.48
CA LEU A 313 -17.58 11.47 18.02
C LEU A 313 -17.44 12.71 17.11
N LYS A 314 -16.37 12.82 16.29
CA LYS A 314 -16.23 13.90 15.30
C LYS A 314 -17.06 13.69 14.03
N ALA A 315 -17.53 12.47 13.77
CA ALA A 315 -18.36 12.16 12.59
C ALA A 315 -19.82 12.63 12.71
N GLN A 316 -20.21 13.22 13.84
CA GLN A 316 -21.59 13.66 14.12
C GLN A 316 -21.76 15.19 14.24
N GLU A 317 -20.77 15.99 13.88
CA GLU A 317 -21.02 17.43 13.70
C GLU A 317 -21.90 17.62 12.45
N LYS A 318 -23.20 17.79 12.67
CA LYS A 318 -24.13 18.20 11.62
C LYS A 318 -23.71 19.56 11.10
N LYS A 319 -23.28 19.61 9.85
CA LYS A 319 -23.02 20.88 9.17
C LYS A 319 -24.36 21.61 9.05
N VAL A 320 -24.47 22.74 9.73
CA VAL A 320 -25.63 23.64 9.64
C VAL A 320 -25.19 24.81 8.76
N ASP A 321 -25.92 25.13 7.70
CA ASP A 321 -25.75 26.41 7.04
C ASP A 321 -26.24 27.51 8.00
N GLY A 322 -25.70 28.73 7.89
CA GLY A 322 -25.98 29.83 8.85
C GLY A 322 -27.44 30.11 9.18
N GLY A 323 -28.41 29.27 8.79
CA GLY A 323 -29.88 29.46 8.91
C GLY A 323 -30.62 28.30 9.51
N LEU A 324 -30.29 27.36 10.21
CA LEU A 324 -31.13 26.31 10.83
C LEU A 324 -31.39 25.01 10.01
N ALA A 325 -31.02 24.95 8.73
CA ALA A 325 -31.14 23.73 7.94
C ALA A 325 -29.93 22.81 8.13
N THR A 326 -30.14 21.53 8.41
CA THR A 326 -29.09 20.52 8.42
C THR A 326 -28.76 20.11 6.99
N ILE A 327 -27.50 20.36 6.55
CA ILE A 327 -27.05 19.90 5.22
C ILE A 327 -26.76 18.42 5.29
N GLU A 328 -27.51 17.62 4.53
CA GLU A 328 -27.23 16.19 4.37
C GLU A 328 -25.96 15.99 3.55
N ASP A 329 -25.11 15.03 4.01
CA ASP A 329 -23.92 14.64 3.26
C ASP A 329 -24.32 13.91 1.97
N LYS A 330 -23.54 14.13 0.91
CA LYS A 330 -23.71 13.39 -0.34
C LYS A 330 -23.45 11.91 -0.14
N LYS A 331 -24.36 11.10 -0.67
CA LYS A 331 -24.20 9.65 -0.78
C LYS A 331 -23.65 9.28 -2.14
N ILE A 332 -22.85 8.21 -2.17
CA ILE A 332 -22.31 7.66 -3.41
C ILE A 332 -23.46 7.01 -4.19
N PRO A 333 -23.71 7.39 -5.45
CA PRO A 333 -24.68 6.71 -6.27
C PRO A 333 -24.25 5.28 -6.58
N GLN A 334 -25.22 4.37 -6.74
CA GLN A 334 -24.94 3.05 -7.29
C GLN A 334 -24.61 3.19 -8.77
N ARG A 335 -23.40 2.76 -9.15
CA ARG A 335 -22.91 2.83 -10.52
C ARG A 335 -22.93 1.46 -11.16
N GLU A 336 -23.35 1.39 -12.41
CA GLU A 336 -23.29 0.16 -13.19
C GLU A 336 -21.83 -0.31 -13.36
N ASN A 337 -20.94 0.62 -13.69
CA ASN A 337 -19.52 0.37 -13.84
C ASN A 337 -18.71 1.29 -12.92
N PRO A 338 -17.69 0.77 -12.19
CA PRO A 338 -16.76 1.58 -11.41
C PRO A 338 -15.94 2.48 -12.34
N ILE A 339 -15.53 3.63 -11.82
CA ILE A 339 -14.73 4.60 -12.57
C ILE A 339 -13.27 4.44 -12.17
N TYR A 340 -12.42 4.22 -13.15
CA TYR A 340 -10.97 4.12 -12.96
C TYR A 340 -10.26 5.41 -13.38
N PRO A 341 -9.09 5.73 -12.78
CA PRO A 341 -8.38 6.97 -13.06
C PRO A 341 -7.92 7.06 -14.53
N PRO A 342 -7.80 8.28 -15.10
CA PRO A 342 -7.25 8.49 -16.42
C PRO A 342 -5.86 7.85 -16.56
N GLY A 343 -5.59 7.17 -17.68
CA GLY A 343 -4.39 6.38 -17.89
C GLY A 343 -4.52 4.90 -17.49
N ALA A 344 -5.64 4.46 -16.93
CA ALA A 344 -5.88 3.05 -16.61
C ALA A 344 -6.13 2.17 -17.86
N LEU A 345 -6.40 2.77 -19.03
CA LEU A 345 -6.73 2.18 -20.32
C LEU A 345 -8.04 1.40 -20.33
N SER A 346 -8.21 0.46 -19.43
CA SER A 346 -9.44 -0.33 -19.24
C SER A 346 -9.56 -0.84 -17.81
N ALA A 347 -10.78 -1.20 -17.41
CA ALA A 347 -11.05 -1.82 -16.13
C ALA A 347 -10.22 -3.11 -15.93
N ARG A 348 -10.14 -3.94 -16.97
CA ARG A 348 -9.36 -5.19 -16.93
C ARG A 348 -7.87 -4.93 -16.78
N ASN A 349 -7.29 -4.01 -17.57
CA ASN A 349 -5.88 -3.65 -17.46
C ASN A 349 -5.56 -3.13 -16.06
N PHE A 350 -6.40 -2.24 -15.55
CA PHE A 350 -6.21 -1.67 -14.22
C PHE A 350 -6.24 -2.74 -13.13
N THR A 351 -7.26 -3.59 -13.11
CA THR A 351 -7.41 -4.62 -12.07
C THR A 351 -6.30 -5.66 -12.10
N GLN A 352 -5.75 -5.95 -13.28
CA GLN A 352 -4.64 -6.89 -13.44
C GLN A 352 -3.29 -6.33 -13.01
N HIS A 353 -3.02 -5.03 -13.20
CA HIS A 353 -1.74 -4.42 -12.87
C HIS A 353 -1.73 -3.72 -11.49
N CYS A 354 -2.89 -3.29 -10.99
CA CYS A 354 -2.96 -2.56 -9.74
C CYS A 354 -2.58 -3.43 -8.55
N THR A 355 -1.56 -3.00 -7.79
CA THR A 355 -1.11 -3.66 -6.56
C THR A 355 -1.85 -3.20 -5.30
N ALA A 356 -2.87 -2.36 -5.40
CA ALA A 356 -3.59 -1.78 -4.26
C ALA A 356 -2.68 -1.21 -3.16
N CYS A 357 -1.55 -0.62 -3.54
CA CYS A 357 -0.60 0.00 -2.61
C CYS A 357 -1.12 1.34 -2.06
N GLN A 358 -2.14 1.94 -2.71
CA GLN A 358 -2.82 3.17 -2.32
C GLN A 358 -1.94 4.44 -2.38
N LEU A 359 -0.82 4.41 -3.09
CA LEU A 359 0.03 5.58 -3.25
C LEU A 359 -0.68 6.70 -4.04
N CYS A 360 -1.43 6.34 -5.10
CA CYS A 360 -2.26 7.28 -5.85
C CYS A 360 -3.41 7.87 -5.02
N VAL A 361 -3.91 7.11 -4.03
CA VAL A 361 -4.94 7.58 -3.09
C VAL A 361 -4.39 8.61 -2.12
N SER A 362 -3.14 8.42 -1.65
CA SER A 362 -2.51 9.37 -0.72
C SER A 362 -2.15 10.70 -1.37
N VAL A 363 -1.76 10.69 -2.65
CA VAL A 363 -1.30 11.89 -3.37
C VAL A 363 -2.45 12.65 -4.08
N CYS A 364 -3.68 12.12 -4.08
CA CYS A 364 -4.80 12.76 -4.76
C CYS A 364 -5.26 14.04 -4.02
N PRO A 365 -5.03 15.25 -4.57
CA PRO A 365 -5.31 16.49 -3.86
C PRO A 365 -6.82 16.75 -3.73
N ASN A 366 -7.62 16.21 -4.64
CA ASN A 366 -9.07 16.40 -4.65
C ASN A 366 -9.83 15.25 -3.96
N GLN A 367 -9.12 14.32 -3.31
CA GLN A 367 -9.68 13.19 -2.55
C GLN A 367 -10.70 12.34 -3.33
N VAL A 368 -10.50 12.24 -4.65
CA VAL A 368 -11.41 11.53 -5.58
C VAL A 368 -11.16 10.02 -5.56
N LEU A 369 -9.92 9.60 -5.30
CA LEU A 369 -9.55 8.19 -5.29
C LEU A 369 -9.79 7.57 -3.92
N ARG A 370 -10.52 6.47 -3.88
CA ARG A 370 -10.78 5.68 -2.68
C ARG A 370 -10.64 4.18 -2.97
N PRO A 371 -10.27 3.39 -1.97
CA PRO A 371 -10.23 1.94 -2.10
C PRO A 371 -11.63 1.38 -2.32
N SER A 372 -11.78 0.46 -3.28
CA SER A 372 -13.03 -0.26 -3.55
C SER A 372 -13.35 -1.27 -2.44
N ASP A 373 -14.63 -1.39 -2.12
CA ASP A 373 -15.19 -2.38 -1.18
C ASP A 373 -15.74 -3.63 -1.90
N ASN A 374 -15.71 -3.66 -3.24
CA ASN A 374 -16.13 -4.80 -4.02
C ASN A 374 -15.10 -5.94 -3.90
N LEU A 375 -15.54 -7.17 -3.66
CA LEU A 375 -14.67 -8.34 -3.45
C LEU A 375 -13.70 -8.62 -4.61
N LEU A 376 -14.12 -8.40 -5.85
CA LEU A 376 -13.27 -8.63 -7.03
C LEU A 376 -12.18 -7.58 -7.21
N THR A 377 -12.45 -6.35 -6.76
CA THR A 377 -11.54 -5.20 -6.87
C THR A 377 -11.12 -4.67 -5.51
N LEU A 378 -11.23 -5.49 -4.48
CA LEU A 378 -11.03 -5.12 -3.08
C LEU A 378 -9.72 -4.37 -2.87
N MET A 379 -9.82 -3.20 -2.22
CA MET A 379 -8.71 -2.27 -1.91
C MET A 379 -8.06 -1.60 -3.14
N GLN A 380 -8.43 -1.96 -4.38
CA GLN A 380 -7.95 -1.25 -5.55
C GLN A 380 -8.64 0.11 -5.66
N PRO A 381 -7.94 1.17 -6.08
CA PRO A 381 -8.52 2.51 -6.12
C PRO A 381 -9.59 2.62 -7.21
N GLU A 382 -10.70 3.22 -6.86
CA GLU A 382 -11.76 3.68 -7.77
C GLU A 382 -12.07 5.16 -7.52
N MET A 383 -12.71 5.81 -8.49
CA MET A 383 -13.05 7.23 -8.38
C MET A 383 -14.45 7.42 -7.81
N SER A 384 -14.58 8.36 -6.88
CA SER A 384 -15.83 8.77 -6.27
C SER A 384 -15.87 10.29 -6.12
N TYR A 385 -17.01 10.91 -6.34
CA TYR A 385 -17.12 12.36 -6.51
C TYR A 385 -17.91 13.07 -5.39
N GLU A 386 -18.14 12.42 -4.28
CA GLU A 386 -18.87 13.06 -3.17
C GLU A 386 -18.06 14.17 -2.48
N ARG A 387 -16.71 14.10 -2.49
CA ARG A 387 -15.82 15.08 -1.84
C ARG A 387 -15.11 16.01 -2.80
N GLY A 388 -14.97 15.63 -4.04
CA GLY A 388 -14.27 16.41 -5.04
C GLY A 388 -14.46 15.83 -6.44
N TYR A 389 -13.82 16.42 -7.42
CA TYR A 389 -13.82 15.96 -8.79
C TYR A 389 -12.42 15.93 -9.38
N CYS A 390 -12.22 15.16 -10.44
CA CYS A 390 -10.93 15.02 -11.10
C CYS A 390 -10.64 16.22 -11.99
N ARG A 391 -9.71 17.08 -11.60
CA ARG A 391 -9.32 18.25 -12.37
C ARG A 391 -8.54 17.85 -13.62
N PRO A 392 -8.81 18.42 -14.80
CA PRO A 392 -8.06 18.13 -16.01
C PRO A 392 -6.56 18.40 -15.90
N GLU A 393 -6.16 19.40 -15.12
CA GLU A 393 -4.78 19.84 -14.94
C GLU A 393 -3.94 18.95 -14.00
N CYS A 394 -4.51 17.92 -13.40
CA CYS A 394 -3.82 17.10 -12.42
C CYS A 394 -3.44 15.73 -12.97
N THR A 395 -2.16 15.38 -13.01
CA THR A 395 -1.61 14.09 -13.47
C THR A 395 -1.01 13.24 -12.34
N LYS A 396 -1.07 13.69 -11.08
CA LYS A 396 -0.36 13.11 -9.94
C LYS A 396 -0.54 11.60 -9.76
N CYS A 397 -1.73 11.05 -9.98
CA CYS A 397 -1.97 9.61 -9.83
C CYS A 397 -1.20 8.76 -10.85
N SER A 398 -1.01 9.25 -12.08
CA SER A 398 -0.22 8.57 -13.12
C SER A 398 1.28 8.64 -12.86
N GLU A 399 1.77 9.73 -12.31
CA GLU A 399 3.19 9.95 -12.00
C GLU A 399 3.70 9.00 -10.91
N VAL A 400 2.86 8.74 -9.90
CA VAL A 400 3.27 7.96 -8.72
C VAL A 400 3.01 6.46 -8.84
N CYS A 401 2.26 6.00 -9.85
CA CYS A 401 1.89 4.59 -9.97
C CYS A 401 3.13 3.70 -10.20
N PRO A 402 3.52 2.83 -9.23
CA PRO A 402 4.73 2.05 -9.37
C PRO A 402 4.54 0.78 -10.21
N ALA A 403 3.29 0.34 -10.39
CA ALA A 403 2.94 -0.91 -11.06
C ALA A 403 2.49 -0.72 -12.52
N GLY A 404 2.48 0.53 -13.03
CA GLY A 404 2.03 0.83 -14.39
C GLY A 404 0.53 0.60 -14.61
N ALA A 405 -0.26 0.38 -13.55
CA ALA A 405 -1.71 0.25 -13.67
C ALA A 405 -2.39 1.56 -14.13
N ILE A 406 -1.76 2.69 -13.84
CA ILE A 406 -2.10 4.01 -14.36
C ILE A 406 -0.88 4.45 -15.17
N HIS A 407 -1.04 4.51 -16.48
CA HIS A 407 0.02 4.97 -17.38
C HIS A 407 0.24 6.47 -17.22
N LEU A 408 1.50 6.87 -17.39
CA LEU A 408 1.85 8.28 -17.35
C LEU A 408 1.14 9.01 -18.51
N THR A 409 0.40 10.05 -18.16
CA THR A 409 -0.34 10.88 -19.11
C THR A 409 0.13 12.32 -19.04
N SER A 410 0.28 12.98 -20.18
CA SER A 410 0.44 14.43 -20.25
C SER A 410 -0.89 15.13 -19.94
N LEU A 411 -0.84 16.43 -19.66
CA LEU A 411 -2.06 17.24 -19.43
C LEU A 411 -2.99 17.23 -20.64
N ALA A 412 -2.42 17.32 -21.83
CA ALA A 412 -3.19 17.31 -23.08
C ALA A 412 -3.88 15.94 -23.29
N GLU A 413 -3.14 14.85 -23.15
CA GLU A 413 -3.71 13.50 -23.26
C GLU A 413 -4.80 13.25 -22.24
N LYS A 414 -4.61 13.67 -20.99
CA LYS A 414 -5.60 13.48 -19.94
C LYS A 414 -6.92 14.18 -20.27
N SER A 415 -6.87 15.38 -20.84
CA SER A 415 -8.05 16.14 -21.22
C SER A 415 -8.84 15.50 -22.36
N ALA A 416 -8.20 14.61 -23.14
CA ALA A 416 -8.82 13.85 -24.21
C ALA A 416 -9.27 12.43 -23.78
N ILE A 417 -8.89 11.95 -22.59
CA ILE A 417 -9.25 10.61 -22.12
C ILE A 417 -10.66 10.62 -21.52
N GLN A 418 -11.57 9.91 -22.16
CA GLN A 418 -12.91 9.64 -21.65
C GLN A 418 -12.91 8.40 -20.74
N ILE A 419 -13.05 8.61 -19.43
CA ILE A 419 -13.09 7.54 -18.41
C ILE A 419 -14.52 7.06 -18.09
N GLY A 420 -15.50 7.84 -18.47
CA GLY A 420 -16.92 7.60 -18.25
C GLY A 420 -17.76 8.73 -18.82
N HIS A 421 -19.06 8.69 -18.60
CA HIS A 421 -19.96 9.75 -19.01
C HIS A 421 -20.99 10.08 -17.91
N ALA A 422 -21.52 11.29 -17.97
CA ALA A 422 -22.54 11.75 -17.03
C ALA A 422 -23.91 11.22 -17.44
N VAL A 423 -24.68 10.76 -16.44
CA VAL A 423 -26.07 10.32 -16.54
C VAL A 423 -26.94 11.25 -15.71
N TRP A 424 -28.01 11.75 -16.29
CA TRP A 424 -28.93 12.67 -15.62
C TRP A 424 -30.19 11.97 -15.11
N ILE A 425 -30.57 12.27 -13.86
CA ILE A 425 -31.77 11.77 -13.19
C ILE A 425 -32.75 12.92 -13.03
N LYS A 426 -33.86 12.84 -13.74
CA LYS A 426 -34.89 13.90 -13.76
C LYS A 426 -35.48 14.15 -12.38
N GLU A 427 -35.78 13.10 -11.65
CA GLU A 427 -36.51 13.10 -10.37
C GLU A 427 -35.75 13.85 -9.26
N ASN A 428 -34.44 14.01 -9.39
CA ASN A 428 -33.58 14.68 -8.40
C ASN A 428 -33.17 16.10 -8.85
N CYS A 429 -33.59 16.54 -10.04
CA CYS A 429 -33.12 17.78 -10.62
C CYS A 429 -33.86 19.01 -10.08
N VAL A 430 -33.15 19.91 -9.38
CA VAL A 430 -33.72 21.10 -8.70
C VAL A 430 -34.67 21.94 -9.58
N PRO A 431 -34.37 22.23 -10.86
CA PRO A 431 -35.32 22.90 -11.73
C PRO A 431 -36.68 22.20 -11.88
N LEU A 432 -36.69 20.87 -11.76
CA LEU A 432 -37.93 20.08 -11.91
C LEU A 432 -38.61 19.77 -10.56
N THR A 433 -37.85 19.65 -9.48
CA THR A 433 -38.36 19.37 -8.13
C THR A 433 -38.83 20.62 -7.40
N ASP A 434 -38.00 21.68 -7.45
CA ASP A 434 -38.17 22.88 -6.64
C ASP A 434 -38.59 24.11 -7.47
N GLY A 435 -38.60 23.99 -8.80
CA GLY A 435 -38.90 25.08 -9.73
C GLY A 435 -37.85 26.20 -9.77
N MET A 436 -36.68 25.97 -9.16
CA MET A 436 -35.62 26.98 -9.03
C MET A 436 -34.63 26.86 -10.20
N GLU A 437 -34.20 27.98 -10.75
CA GLU A 437 -33.18 27.97 -11.79
C GLU A 437 -31.84 27.39 -11.25
N CYS A 438 -31.30 26.42 -11.98
CA CYS A 438 -30.01 25.83 -11.69
C CYS A 438 -29.23 25.68 -13.01
N GLY A 439 -27.93 25.59 -12.93
CA GLY A 439 -27.05 25.40 -14.11
C GLY A 439 -25.66 24.97 -13.70
N ASN A 440 -25.50 24.55 -12.45
CA ASN A 440 -24.19 24.22 -11.87
C ASN A 440 -23.43 23.17 -12.67
N CYS A 441 -24.11 22.12 -13.13
CA CYS A 441 -23.51 21.05 -13.91
C CYS A 441 -22.92 21.56 -15.24
N ALA A 442 -23.63 22.46 -15.93
CA ALA A 442 -23.17 23.03 -17.19
C ALA A 442 -22.05 24.05 -16.99
N ARG A 443 -22.18 24.95 -15.99
CA ARG A 443 -21.17 25.99 -15.70
C ARG A 443 -19.81 25.42 -15.33
N HIS A 444 -19.76 24.28 -14.68
CA HIS A 444 -18.51 23.66 -14.22
C HIS A 444 -18.05 22.50 -15.10
N CYS A 445 -18.69 22.28 -16.25
CA CYS A 445 -18.24 21.27 -17.19
C CYS A 445 -17.00 21.75 -17.97
N PRO A 446 -15.80 21.16 -17.76
CA PRO A 446 -14.58 21.67 -18.36
C PRO A 446 -14.52 21.47 -19.90
N THR A 447 -15.30 20.53 -20.42
CA THR A 447 -15.36 20.24 -21.86
C THR A 447 -16.60 20.82 -22.55
N GLY A 448 -17.48 21.53 -21.80
CA GLY A 448 -18.74 22.04 -22.34
C GLY A 448 -19.71 20.93 -22.82
N ALA A 449 -19.55 19.73 -22.29
CA ALA A 449 -20.37 18.57 -22.67
C ALA A 449 -21.83 18.67 -22.16
N ILE A 450 -22.12 19.58 -21.25
CA ILE A 450 -23.46 19.76 -20.68
C ILE A 450 -24.01 21.13 -21.10
N GLN A 451 -25.16 21.09 -21.76
CA GLN A 451 -25.86 22.30 -22.18
C GLN A 451 -27.21 22.38 -21.48
N MET A 452 -27.62 23.60 -21.12
CA MET A 452 -28.96 23.86 -20.52
C MET A 452 -29.95 24.16 -21.64
N VAL A 453 -30.97 23.34 -21.77
CA VAL A 453 -32.06 23.52 -22.73
C VAL A 453 -33.41 23.66 -22.04
N ALA A 454 -34.36 24.34 -22.65
CA ALA A 454 -35.71 24.44 -22.10
C ALA A 454 -36.34 23.04 -21.99
N SER A 455 -37.01 22.73 -20.86
CA SER A 455 -37.65 21.43 -20.66
C SER A 455 -38.89 21.26 -21.57
N ASN A 456 -39.54 22.37 -21.92
CA ASN A 456 -40.59 22.45 -22.92
C ASN A 456 -40.32 23.60 -23.89
N PRO A 457 -39.97 23.32 -25.17
CA PRO A 457 -39.64 24.34 -26.16
C PRO A 457 -40.80 25.29 -26.49
N GLU A 458 -42.05 24.84 -26.26
CA GLU A 458 -43.26 25.62 -26.57
C GLU A 458 -43.60 26.66 -25.49
N LYS A 459 -43.01 26.53 -24.28
CA LYS A 459 -43.27 27.46 -23.18
C LYS A 459 -42.07 28.34 -22.92
N THR A 460 -42.23 29.65 -23.04
CA THR A 460 -41.17 30.64 -22.80
C THR A 460 -40.58 30.62 -21.38
N ASP A 461 -41.37 30.22 -20.37
CA ASP A 461 -41.01 30.15 -18.95
C ASP A 461 -40.67 28.72 -18.47
N SER A 462 -40.35 27.81 -19.39
CA SER A 462 -40.06 26.44 -18.97
C SER A 462 -38.67 26.35 -18.28
N PRO A 463 -38.55 25.59 -17.18
CA PRO A 463 -37.29 25.44 -16.49
C PRO A 463 -36.24 24.80 -17.41
N LYS A 464 -34.98 25.29 -17.34
CA LYS A 464 -33.90 24.75 -18.12
C LYS A 464 -33.34 23.49 -17.47
N ILE A 465 -33.19 22.45 -18.27
CA ILE A 465 -32.69 21.14 -17.88
C ILE A 465 -31.34 20.83 -18.57
N PRO A 466 -30.47 20.02 -17.94
CA PRO A 466 -29.19 19.66 -18.55
C PRO A 466 -29.38 18.58 -19.61
N VAL A 467 -28.78 18.78 -20.79
CA VAL A 467 -28.57 17.76 -21.81
C VAL A 467 -27.10 17.45 -21.93
N VAL A 468 -26.75 16.18 -21.83
CA VAL A 468 -25.36 15.70 -21.82
C VAL A 468 -24.98 15.22 -23.21
N ASN A 469 -23.93 15.85 -23.78
CA ASN A 469 -23.26 15.30 -24.94
C ASN A 469 -22.23 14.26 -24.46
N VAL A 470 -22.56 12.99 -24.63
CA VAL A 470 -21.73 11.86 -24.17
C VAL A 470 -20.38 11.82 -24.87
N GLU A 471 -20.29 12.24 -26.15
CA GLU A 471 -19.06 12.21 -26.93
C GLU A 471 -18.00 13.22 -26.41
N LYS A 472 -18.46 14.34 -25.85
CA LYS A 472 -17.57 15.38 -25.27
C LYS A 472 -17.30 15.19 -23.78
N CYS A 473 -18.02 14.28 -23.12
CA CYS A 473 -17.94 14.09 -21.69
C CYS A 473 -16.74 13.23 -21.29
N ILE A 474 -15.74 13.78 -20.60
CA ILE A 474 -14.57 13.04 -20.12
C ILE A 474 -14.80 12.25 -18.82
N GLY A 475 -15.96 12.39 -18.17
CA GLY A 475 -16.26 11.68 -16.93
C GLY A 475 -15.57 12.22 -15.68
N CYS A 476 -15.16 13.48 -15.66
CA CYS A 476 -14.38 14.08 -14.56
C CYS A 476 -15.12 14.22 -13.22
N GLY A 477 -16.47 14.14 -13.21
CA GLY A 477 -17.30 14.21 -12.02
C GLY A 477 -17.56 15.61 -11.46
N ALA A 478 -17.18 16.69 -12.14
CA ALA A 478 -17.48 18.05 -11.69
C ALA A 478 -18.98 18.30 -11.56
N CYS A 479 -19.78 17.85 -12.53
CA CYS A 479 -21.23 17.95 -12.52
C CYS A 479 -21.87 17.19 -11.35
N GLU A 480 -21.35 16.02 -10.99
CA GLU A 480 -21.80 15.22 -9.85
C GLU A 480 -21.42 15.88 -8.52
N ASN A 481 -20.16 16.29 -8.37
CA ASN A 481 -19.67 16.88 -7.13
C ASN A 481 -20.36 18.21 -6.81
N LEU A 482 -20.56 19.07 -7.80
CA LEU A 482 -21.10 20.43 -7.62
C LEU A 482 -22.63 20.48 -7.74
N CYS A 483 -23.30 19.36 -8.00
CA CYS A 483 -24.78 19.29 -7.96
C CYS A 483 -25.29 19.60 -6.55
N PRO A 484 -26.24 20.53 -6.38
CA PRO A 484 -26.78 20.88 -5.05
C PRO A 484 -27.73 19.82 -4.47
N SER A 485 -28.29 18.97 -5.30
CA SER A 485 -29.25 17.92 -4.87
C SER A 485 -28.63 16.97 -3.82
N ARG A 486 -29.43 16.62 -2.80
CA ARG A 486 -29.09 15.75 -1.68
C ARG A 486 -30.22 14.75 -1.41
N PRO A 487 -29.97 13.53 -0.87
CA PRO A 487 -28.64 12.96 -0.59
C PRO A 487 -27.91 12.48 -1.85
N PHE A 488 -28.59 12.28 -2.98
CA PHE A 488 -28.01 11.86 -4.26
C PHE A 488 -28.00 13.04 -5.24
N SER A 489 -26.92 13.16 -6.00
CA SER A 489 -26.84 14.13 -7.09
C SER A 489 -27.83 13.81 -8.19
N ALA A 490 -28.44 14.84 -8.80
CA ALA A 490 -29.31 14.70 -9.97
C ALA A 490 -28.55 14.30 -11.25
N ILE A 491 -27.25 14.38 -11.22
CA ILE A 491 -26.37 13.95 -12.32
C ILE A 491 -25.18 13.23 -11.71
N TYR A 492 -24.87 12.06 -12.22
CA TYR A 492 -23.75 11.24 -11.74
C TYR A 492 -22.99 10.66 -12.93
N VAL A 493 -21.74 10.25 -12.69
CA VAL A 493 -20.88 9.65 -13.72
C VAL A 493 -20.91 8.13 -13.59
N THR A 494 -21.06 7.43 -14.72
CA THR A 494 -20.82 5.98 -14.83
C THR A 494 -19.53 5.72 -15.59
N GLY A 495 -18.74 4.70 -15.17
CA GLY A 495 -17.46 4.39 -15.77
C GLY A 495 -17.58 3.66 -17.12
N HIS A 496 -16.57 3.78 -17.94
CA HIS A 496 -16.38 2.96 -19.14
C HIS A 496 -15.47 1.77 -18.84
N GLN A 497 -15.79 0.60 -19.36
CA GLN A 497 -14.93 -0.58 -19.25
C GLN A 497 -13.61 -0.39 -20.02
N MET A 498 -13.64 0.35 -21.13
CA MET A 498 -12.47 0.79 -21.87
C MET A 498 -12.49 2.31 -21.99
N HIS A 499 -11.36 2.94 -21.65
CA HIS A 499 -11.20 4.37 -21.85
C HIS A 499 -11.10 4.68 -23.34
N ARG A 500 -11.67 5.82 -23.76
CA ARG A 500 -11.65 6.30 -25.13
C ARG A 500 -10.85 7.59 -25.21
N ILE A 501 -10.28 7.87 -26.35
CA ILE A 501 -9.67 9.17 -26.66
C ILE A 501 -10.67 9.92 -27.55
N ILE A 502 -11.02 11.14 -27.15
CA ILE A 502 -11.97 12.04 -27.83
C ILE A 502 -11.25 13.22 -28.47
#